data_4326d5d4dcf88cb21f250511afa000ca
#
_entry.id   4326d5d4dcf88cb21f250511afa000ca
#
_cell.length_a   1.000
_cell.length_b   1.000
_cell.length_c   1.000
_cell.angle_alpha   90.00
_cell.angle_beta   90.00
_cell.angle_gamma   90.00
#
_symmetry.space_group_name_H-M   'P 1'
#
loop_
_entity.id
_entity.type
_entity.pdbx_description
1 polymer ?
#
loop_
_entity_poly.entity_id
_entity_poly.type
_entity_poly.pdbx_seq_one_letter_code
_entity_poly.pdbx_strand_id
1 'polypeptide(L)'
;DNSLGISNSYIEQFYFSKHNLLLQILFWFLIIQIFTFISLPIFYKLFINLPDFGFGFYKFFGLLIYGFIIWLLSSNNFINFILAELILVLIISLIVSIILFIKNKDVILFYISRSKEKIIMIEGIFLITFFIFLMIRYLNPDLWHPYRGGEKPMDYAYLNAILRSVNFPPHDPWFSGYTMNYYYFGQYLVALITKLSGIPSNISYNLAIPTFFAFSSTAIFSFSSNFSYLYKKSKGLN
;
A
#
# COMPACT_ATOMS: atom_id res chain seq x y z
N ASP A 1 -6.33 -17.34 25.11
CA ASP A 1 -7.70 -17.67 24.76
C ASP A 1 -7.92 -17.42 23.27
N ASN A 2 -7.69 -18.47 22.46
CA ASN A 2 -7.80 -18.39 20.99
C ASN A 2 -9.27 -18.32 20.49
N SER A 3 -10.23 -18.29 21.40
CA SER A 3 -11.66 -18.26 21.07
C SER A 3 -12.13 -16.95 20.40
N LEU A 4 -11.35 -15.89 20.52
CA LEU A 4 -11.68 -14.56 19.94
C LEU A 4 -10.91 -14.23 18.67
N GLY A 5 -10.09 -15.15 18.13
CA GLY A 5 -9.29 -14.89 16.91
C GLY A 5 -8.32 -13.72 17.05
N ILE A 6 -7.84 -13.45 18.29
CA ILE A 6 -6.88 -12.38 18.57
C ILE A 6 -5.49 -12.99 18.61
N SER A 7 -4.59 -12.49 17.79
CA SER A 7 -3.19 -12.93 17.76
C SER A 7 -2.35 -12.21 18.82
N ASN A 8 -1.71 -12.97 19.70
CA ASN A 8 -0.66 -12.45 20.57
C ASN A 8 0.67 -12.19 19.83
N SER A 9 0.80 -12.66 18.56
CA SER A 9 2.00 -12.48 17.73
C SER A 9 2.28 -11.04 17.32
N TYR A 10 1.36 -10.11 17.63
CA TYR A 10 1.57 -8.67 17.47
C TYR A 10 2.76 -8.15 18.31
N ILE A 11 3.18 -8.89 19.32
CA ILE A 11 4.25 -8.49 20.25
C ILE A 11 5.65 -8.82 19.69
N GLU A 12 5.75 -9.78 18.77
CA GLU A 12 7.02 -10.14 18.11
C GLU A 12 7.27 -9.31 16.86
N GLN A 13 7.27 -7.99 17.02
CA GLN A 13 7.71 -7.10 15.95
C GLN A 13 9.24 -7.18 15.83
N PHE A 14 9.72 -7.24 14.57
CA PHE A 14 11.14 -7.23 14.26
C PHE A 14 11.88 -6.18 15.08
N TYR A 15 12.72 -6.61 15.99
CA TYR A 15 13.47 -5.77 16.94
C TYR A 15 14.40 -4.77 16.26
N PHE A 16 14.71 -5.00 14.97
CA PHE A 16 15.71 -4.24 14.23
C PHE A 16 15.30 -2.79 13.91
N SER A 17 14.03 -2.52 13.70
CA SER A 17 13.56 -1.17 13.32
C SER A 17 13.10 -0.31 14.51
N LYS A 18 13.03 -0.89 15.71
CA LYS A 18 12.33 -0.28 16.87
C LYS A 18 12.93 1.05 17.35
N HIS A 19 14.18 1.34 17.00
CA HIS A 19 14.91 2.50 17.52
C HIS A 19 15.44 3.49 16.47
N ASN A 20 15.26 3.21 15.16
CA ASN A 20 15.78 4.09 14.12
C ASN A 20 14.66 4.48 13.12
N LEU A 21 14.19 5.71 13.23
CA LEU A 21 13.13 6.25 12.38
C LEU A 21 13.50 6.21 10.88
N LEU A 22 14.77 6.46 10.53
CA LEU A 22 15.21 6.43 9.14
C LEU A 22 15.09 5.01 8.55
N LEU A 23 15.46 3.98 9.33
CA LEU A 23 15.29 2.59 8.90
C LEU A 23 13.81 2.23 8.73
N GLN A 24 12.93 2.70 9.61
CA GLN A 24 11.49 2.48 9.49
C GLN A 24 10.93 3.11 8.21
N ILE A 25 11.29 4.36 7.90
CA ILE A 25 10.91 5.04 6.66
C ILE A 25 11.43 4.26 5.45
N LEU A 26 12.69 3.80 5.49
CA LEU A 26 13.29 3.01 4.40
C LEU A 26 12.57 1.68 4.19
N PHE A 27 12.32 0.90 5.27
CA PHE A 27 11.57 -0.37 5.18
C PHE A 27 10.16 -0.17 4.64
N TRP A 28 9.45 0.85 5.11
CA TRP A 28 8.13 1.22 4.60
C TRP A 28 8.17 1.51 3.11
N PHE A 29 9.12 2.31 2.69
CA PHE A 29 9.32 2.66 1.27
C PHE A 29 9.65 1.42 0.41
N LEU A 30 10.55 0.55 0.87
CA LEU A 30 10.90 -0.68 0.15
C LEU A 30 9.70 -1.60 -0.06
N ILE A 31 8.85 -1.76 0.95
CA ILE A 31 7.62 -2.56 0.82
C ILE A 31 6.68 -1.96 -0.23
N ILE A 32 6.55 -0.63 -0.26
CA ILE A 32 5.75 0.05 -1.28
C ILE A 32 6.32 -0.20 -2.69
N GLN A 33 7.65 -0.21 -2.85
CA GLN A 33 8.27 -0.53 -4.14
C GLN A 33 8.01 -1.98 -4.58
N ILE A 34 7.95 -2.94 -3.65
CA ILE A 34 7.63 -4.34 -3.97
C ILE A 34 6.28 -4.45 -4.68
N PHE A 35 5.28 -3.64 -4.30
CA PHE A 35 3.97 -3.66 -4.95
C PHE A 35 4.03 -3.21 -6.43
N THR A 36 4.98 -2.33 -6.79
CA THR A 36 5.24 -2.00 -8.20
C THR A 36 5.69 -3.24 -8.99
N PHE A 37 6.63 -4.01 -8.43
CA PHE A 37 7.13 -5.22 -9.08
C PHE A 37 6.05 -6.31 -9.21
N ILE A 38 5.13 -6.40 -8.24
CA ILE A 38 4.01 -7.34 -8.32
C ILE A 38 3.05 -6.93 -9.44
N SER A 39 2.66 -5.67 -9.52
CA SER A 39 1.57 -5.22 -10.39
C SER A 39 2.01 -4.99 -11.84
N LEU A 40 3.23 -4.52 -12.09
CA LEU A 40 3.69 -4.15 -13.42
C LEU A 40 3.57 -5.29 -14.45
N PRO A 41 4.06 -6.53 -14.19
CA PRO A 41 3.93 -7.62 -15.17
C PRO A 41 2.49 -8.15 -15.32
N ILE A 42 1.62 -7.86 -14.36
CA ILE A 42 0.21 -8.26 -14.41
C ILE A 42 -0.58 -7.28 -15.28
N PHE A 43 -0.37 -5.99 -15.09
CA PHE A 43 -1.20 -4.94 -15.68
C PHE A 43 -0.60 -4.25 -16.91
N TYR A 44 0.64 -4.56 -17.31
CA TYR A 44 1.31 -3.83 -18.39
C TYR A 44 0.49 -3.78 -19.71
N LYS A 45 -0.25 -4.85 -20.01
CA LYS A 45 -1.08 -4.91 -21.24
C LYS A 45 -2.23 -3.89 -21.24
N LEU A 46 -2.76 -3.54 -20.07
CA LEU A 46 -3.81 -2.52 -19.95
C LEU A 46 -3.29 -1.13 -20.30
N PHE A 47 -2.00 -0.88 -20.03
CA PHE A 47 -1.41 0.45 -20.13
C PHE A 47 -0.37 0.58 -21.25
N ILE A 48 -0.22 -0.45 -22.08
CA ILE A 48 0.80 -0.51 -23.16
C ILE A 48 0.71 0.67 -24.14
N ASN A 49 -0.48 1.21 -24.33
CA ASN A 49 -0.72 2.34 -25.24
C ASN A 49 -0.58 3.72 -24.58
N LEU A 50 -0.32 3.76 -23.27
CA LEU A 50 -0.14 5.01 -22.56
C LEU A 50 1.32 5.48 -22.60
N PRO A 51 1.57 6.79 -22.72
CA PRO A 51 2.91 7.36 -22.79
C PRO A 51 3.80 7.10 -21.58
N ASP A 52 3.21 6.93 -20.40
CA ASP A 52 3.90 6.62 -19.14
C ASP A 52 3.83 5.13 -18.78
N PHE A 53 3.26 4.32 -19.67
CA PHE A 53 3.07 2.89 -19.43
C PHE A 53 2.26 2.57 -18.16
N GLY A 54 1.43 3.53 -17.70
CA GLY A 54 0.61 3.40 -16.49
C GLY A 54 1.41 3.41 -15.18
N PHE A 55 2.65 3.87 -15.19
CA PHE A 55 3.56 3.73 -14.06
C PHE A 55 3.06 4.42 -12.78
N GLY A 56 2.29 5.50 -12.92
CA GLY A 56 1.69 6.20 -11.78
C GLY A 56 0.67 5.39 -10.97
N PHE A 57 0.20 4.25 -11.50
CA PHE A 57 -0.82 3.41 -10.85
C PHE A 57 -0.25 2.14 -10.22
N TYR A 58 0.92 1.65 -10.65
CA TYR A 58 1.39 0.30 -10.27
C TYR A 58 1.60 0.10 -8.78
N LYS A 59 2.12 1.09 -8.04
CA LYS A 59 2.30 0.99 -6.60
C LYS A 59 0.99 0.70 -5.88
N PHE A 60 -0.01 1.50 -6.20
CA PHE A 60 -1.33 1.39 -5.59
C PHE A 60 -2.07 0.13 -6.04
N PHE A 61 -2.02 -0.22 -7.33
CA PHE A 61 -2.63 -1.46 -7.83
C PHE A 61 -1.98 -2.71 -7.25
N GLY A 62 -0.67 -2.71 -7.04
CA GLY A 62 0.02 -3.80 -6.37
C GLY A 62 -0.45 -3.98 -4.94
N LEU A 63 -0.56 -2.90 -4.19
CA LEU A 63 -1.11 -2.93 -2.83
C LEU A 63 -2.57 -3.40 -2.82
N LEU A 64 -3.39 -2.89 -3.75
CA LEU A 64 -4.81 -3.26 -3.83
C LEU A 64 -4.99 -4.74 -4.16
N ILE A 65 -4.31 -5.27 -5.18
CA ILE A 65 -4.51 -6.66 -5.59
C ILE A 65 -3.98 -7.63 -4.53
N TYR A 66 -2.80 -7.34 -3.99
CA TYR A 66 -2.23 -8.13 -2.90
C TYR A 66 -3.13 -8.09 -1.66
N GLY A 67 -3.57 -6.90 -1.26
CA GLY A 67 -4.49 -6.72 -0.15
C GLY A 67 -5.83 -7.41 -0.38
N PHE A 68 -6.41 -7.30 -1.58
CA PHE A 68 -7.67 -7.95 -1.89
C PHE A 68 -7.58 -9.48 -1.83
N ILE A 69 -6.50 -10.07 -2.34
CA ILE A 69 -6.27 -11.53 -2.26
C ILE A 69 -6.23 -11.98 -0.79
N ILE A 70 -5.45 -11.31 0.05
CA ILE A 70 -5.33 -11.65 1.47
C ILE A 70 -6.67 -11.46 2.19
N TRP A 71 -7.35 -10.33 1.94
CA TRP A 71 -8.65 -10.07 2.54
C TRP A 71 -9.67 -11.15 2.17
N LEU A 72 -9.72 -11.55 0.90
CA LEU A 72 -10.61 -12.60 0.42
C LEU A 72 -10.31 -13.95 1.06
N LEU A 73 -9.04 -14.34 1.11
CA LEU A 73 -8.61 -15.62 1.70
C LEU A 73 -8.85 -15.65 3.22
N SER A 74 -8.55 -14.56 3.92
CA SER A 74 -8.77 -14.47 5.37
C SER A 74 -10.26 -14.37 5.75
N SER A 75 -11.08 -13.72 4.91
CA SER A 75 -12.54 -13.65 5.12
C SER A 75 -13.24 -15.00 4.96
N ASN A 76 -12.65 -15.90 4.17
CA ASN A 76 -13.14 -17.26 3.96
C ASN A 76 -12.40 -18.30 4.81
N ASN A 77 -11.58 -17.88 5.77
CA ASN A 77 -10.79 -18.74 6.68
C ASN A 77 -9.80 -19.69 5.96
N PHE A 78 -9.38 -19.39 4.73
CA PHE A 78 -8.32 -20.14 4.04
C PHE A 78 -6.93 -19.82 4.60
N ILE A 79 -6.73 -18.60 5.05
CA ILE A 79 -5.50 -18.14 5.72
C ILE A 79 -5.87 -17.25 6.91
N ASN A 80 -4.92 -17.09 7.83
CA ASN A 80 -5.00 -16.13 8.92
C ASN A 80 -4.28 -14.83 8.55
N PHE A 81 -4.71 -13.72 9.10
CA PHE A 81 -4.06 -12.43 8.92
C PHE A 81 -2.84 -12.30 9.87
N ILE A 82 -1.87 -13.23 9.74
CA ILE A 82 -0.62 -13.29 10.50
C ILE A 82 0.59 -13.12 9.56
N LEU A 83 1.70 -12.63 10.09
CA LEU A 83 2.88 -12.27 9.30
C LEU A 83 3.39 -13.42 8.42
N ALA A 84 3.44 -14.65 8.96
CA ALA A 84 3.94 -15.81 8.21
C ALA A 84 3.13 -16.08 6.94
N GLU A 85 1.80 -16.03 7.03
CA GLU A 85 0.92 -16.26 5.89
C GLU A 85 0.91 -15.07 4.91
N LEU A 86 1.04 -13.83 5.42
CA LEU A 86 1.24 -12.66 4.58
C LEU A 86 2.52 -12.78 3.75
N ILE A 87 3.64 -13.17 4.37
CA ILE A 87 4.91 -13.38 3.67
C ILE A 87 4.78 -14.51 2.64
N LEU A 88 4.11 -15.61 2.97
CA LEU A 88 3.88 -16.70 2.03
C LEU A 88 3.14 -16.23 0.77
N VAL A 89 2.03 -15.50 0.94
CA VAL A 89 1.26 -14.95 -0.20
C VAL A 89 2.09 -13.90 -0.96
N LEU A 90 2.93 -13.11 -0.28
CA LEU A 90 3.85 -12.17 -0.92
C LEU A 90 4.86 -12.89 -1.82
N ILE A 91 5.47 -13.95 -1.31
CA ILE A 91 6.43 -14.78 -2.07
C ILE A 91 5.74 -15.39 -3.30
N ILE A 92 4.56 -15.97 -3.13
CA ILE A 92 3.79 -16.52 -4.25
C ILE A 92 3.47 -15.45 -5.29
N SER A 93 3.03 -14.26 -4.85
CA SER A 93 2.74 -13.13 -5.74
C SER A 93 3.97 -12.65 -6.50
N LEU A 94 5.13 -12.62 -5.85
CA LEU A 94 6.41 -12.29 -6.48
C LEU A 94 6.85 -13.35 -7.47
N ILE A 95 6.71 -14.64 -7.16
CA ILE A 95 7.03 -15.74 -8.08
C ILE A 95 6.18 -15.63 -9.35
N VAL A 96 4.86 -15.46 -9.19
CA VAL A 96 3.94 -15.27 -10.33
C VAL A 96 4.36 -14.06 -11.16
N SER A 97 4.66 -12.95 -10.51
CA SER A 97 5.10 -11.72 -11.18
C SER A 97 6.42 -11.91 -11.94
N ILE A 98 7.40 -12.61 -11.35
CA ILE A 98 8.68 -12.93 -11.99
C ILE A 98 8.46 -13.82 -13.22
N ILE A 99 7.63 -14.85 -13.11
CA ILE A 99 7.29 -15.73 -14.25
C ILE A 99 6.67 -14.93 -15.39
N LEU A 100 5.69 -14.05 -15.08
CA LEU A 100 5.05 -13.18 -16.08
C LEU A 100 6.04 -12.19 -16.67
N PHE A 101 6.94 -11.63 -15.87
CA PHE A 101 7.99 -10.74 -16.34
C PHE A 101 8.95 -11.45 -17.30
N ILE A 102 9.47 -12.62 -16.93
CA ILE A 102 10.40 -13.40 -17.79
C ILE A 102 9.73 -13.74 -19.11
N LYS A 103 8.45 -14.17 -19.08
CA LYS A 103 7.68 -14.52 -20.28
C LYS A 103 7.48 -13.34 -21.25
N ASN A 104 7.42 -12.11 -20.72
CA ASN A 104 7.10 -10.91 -21.50
C ASN A 104 8.21 -9.84 -21.43
N LYS A 105 9.41 -10.26 -21.05
CA LYS A 105 10.51 -9.37 -20.68
C LYS A 105 10.86 -8.35 -21.78
N ASP A 106 10.96 -8.79 -23.03
CA ASP A 106 11.39 -7.93 -24.13
C ASP A 106 10.38 -6.80 -24.39
N VAL A 107 9.08 -7.13 -24.29
CA VAL A 107 8.00 -6.15 -24.41
C VAL A 107 8.02 -5.18 -23.23
N ILE A 108 8.10 -5.69 -22.00
CA ILE A 108 8.09 -4.86 -20.80
C ILE A 108 9.30 -3.92 -20.78
N LEU A 109 10.50 -4.44 -21.06
CA LEU A 109 11.73 -3.64 -21.08
C LEU A 109 11.72 -2.58 -22.19
N PHE A 110 11.18 -2.91 -23.37
CA PHE A 110 10.98 -1.95 -24.45
C PHE A 110 10.13 -0.75 -23.99
N TYR A 111 8.97 -1.02 -23.37
CA TYR A 111 8.07 0.06 -22.91
C TYR A 111 8.64 0.83 -21.73
N ILE A 112 9.32 0.18 -20.79
CA ILE A 112 10.03 0.85 -19.69
C ILE A 112 11.09 1.80 -20.26
N SER A 113 11.91 1.34 -21.21
CA SER A 113 12.93 2.17 -21.84
C SER A 113 12.34 3.36 -22.58
N ARG A 114 11.25 3.14 -23.32
CA ARG A 114 10.53 4.19 -24.06
C ARG A 114 9.89 5.23 -23.13
N SER A 115 9.42 4.81 -21.97
CA SER A 115 8.72 5.67 -20.99
C SER A 115 9.65 6.18 -19.88
N LYS A 116 10.96 5.95 -19.97
CA LYS A 116 11.94 6.19 -18.91
C LYS A 116 11.84 7.58 -18.28
N GLU A 117 11.77 8.64 -19.09
CA GLU A 117 11.69 10.02 -18.59
C GLU A 117 10.44 10.25 -17.76
N LYS A 118 9.29 9.73 -18.21
CA LYS A 118 8.03 9.82 -17.47
C LYS A 118 8.04 9.00 -16.19
N ILE A 119 8.65 7.82 -16.22
CA ILE A 119 8.83 6.97 -15.04
C ILE A 119 9.65 7.71 -13.99
N ILE A 120 10.78 8.31 -14.37
CA ILE A 120 11.62 9.12 -13.47
C ILE A 120 10.84 10.31 -12.91
N MET A 121 10.07 10.99 -13.74
CA MET A 121 9.22 12.11 -13.31
C MET A 121 8.16 11.67 -12.29
N ILE A 122 7.48 10.56 -12.54
CA ILE A 122 6.46 9.99 -11.63
C ILE A 122 7.09 9.58 -10.29
N GLU A 123 8.26 8.94 -10.31
CA GLU A 123 9.00 8.62 -9.08
C GLU A 123 9.42 9.88 -8.34
N GLY A 124 9.88 10.90 -9.06
CA GLY A 124 10.19 12.21 -8.48
C GLY A 124 8.98 12.86 -7.80
N ILE A 125 7.81 12.85 -8.46
CA ILE A 125 6.56 13.35 -7.88
C ILE A 125 6.19 12.55 -6.62
N PHE A 126 6.30 11.21 -6.67
CA PHE A 126 6.05 10.35 -5.52
C PHE A 126 6.92 10.74 -4.33
N LEU A 127 8.23 10.83 -4.54
CA LEU A 127 9.19 11.16 -3.48
C LEU A 127 8.96 12.57 -2.92
N ILE A 128 8.81 13.57 -3.78
CA ILE A 128 8.61 14.97 -3.35
C ILE A 128 7.34 15.07 -2.52
N THR A 129 6.22 14.55 -3.01
CA THR A 129 4.93 14.65 -2.31
C THR A 129 4.92 13.82 -1.02
N PHE A 130 5.55 12.64 -1.02
CA PHE A 130 5.73 11.82 0.17
C PHE A 130 6.52 12.57 1.24
N PHE A 131 7.69 13.13 0.89
CA PHE A 131 8.54 13.83 1.86
C PHE A 131 7.95 15.14 2.36
N ILE A 132 7.23 15.91 1.52
CA ILE A 132 6.50 17.11 1.97
C ILE A 132 5.49 16.74 3.05
N PHE A 133 4.65 15.74 2.80
CA PHE A 133 3.65 15.30 3.78
C PHE A 133 4.26 14.59 4.99
N LEU A 134 5.35 13.85 4.78
CA LEU A 134 6.11 13.27 5.89
C LEU A 134 6.64 14.34 6.84
N MET A 135 7.17 15.45 6.29
CA MET A 135 7.62 16.58 7.11
C MET A 135 6.48 17.20 7.90
N ILE A 136 5.31 17.38 7.27
CA ILE A 136 4.10 17.87 7.96
C ILE A 136 3.73 16.93 9.12
N ARG A 137 3.75 15.60 8.89
CA ARG A 137 3.46 14.61 9.94
C ARG A 137 4.55 14.54 11.00
N TYR A 138 5.80 14.72 10.65
CA TYR A 138 6.90 14.79 11.60
C TYR A 138 6.80 15.99 12.54
N LEU A 139 6.37 17.14 12.04
CA LEU A 139 6.15 18.37 12.83
C LEU A 139 4.87 18.28 13.69
N ASN A 140 3.90 17.48 13.30
CA ASN A 140 2.66 17.25 14.02
C ASN A 140 2.23 15.77 13.96
N PRO A 141 2.91 14.87 14.71
CA PRO A 141 2.63 13.44 14.69
C PRO A 141 1.41 13.05 15.54
N ASP A 142 0.69 14.01 16.08
CA ASP A 142 -0.39 13.81 17.04
C ASP A 142 -1.51 12.90 16.48
N LEU A 143 -1.84 11.88 17.25
CA LEU A 143 -2.92 10.92 16.96
C LEU A 143 -4.16 11.16 17.84
N TRP A 144 -4.02 12.01 18.84
CA TRP A 144 -5.09 12.35 19.75
C TRP A 144 -5.08 13.85 20.04
N HIS A 145 -6.24 14.48 19.89
CA HIS A 145 -6.47 15.84 20.37
C HIS A 145 -7.92 15.96 20.87
N PRO A 146 -8.17 16.34 22.13
CA PRO A 146 -9.52 16.30 22.72
C PRO A 146 -10.54 17.21 22.00
N TYR A 147 -10.07 18.26 21.33
CA TYR A 147 -10.96 19.24 20.66
C TYR A 147 -10.75 19.34 19.15
N ARG A 148 -9.60 18.85 18.61
CA ARG A 148 -9.22 19.02 17.20
C ARG A 148 -8.75 17.72 16.54
N GLY A 149 -8.93 16.60 17.20
CA GLY A 149 -8.48 15.29 16.73
C GLY A 149 -9.25 14.76 15.51
N GLY A 150 -10.49 15.23 15.34
CA GLY A 150 -11.39 14.70 14.33
C GLY A 150 -11.59 13.17 14.51
N GLU A 151 -11.57 12.44 13.41
CA GLU A 151 -11.75 10.99 13.41
C GLU A 151 -10.45 10.19 13.67
N LYS A 152 -9.30 10.84 13.84
CA LYS A 152 -8.01 10.15 14.06
C LYS A 152 -8.03 9.10 15.17
N PRO A 153 -8.62 9.35 16.36
CA PRO A 153 -8.69 8.34 17.41
C PRO A 153 -9.47 7.09 16.98
N MET A 154 -10.55 7.28 16.22
CA MET A 154 -11.36 6.19 15.69
C MET A 154 -10.59 5.40 14.62
N ASP A 155 -10.01 6.09 13.65
CA ASP A 155 -9.20 5.45 12.60
C ASP A 155 -8.03 4.67 13.19
N TYR A 156 -7.37 5.23 14.22
CA TYR A 156 -6.27 4.56 14.90
C TYR A 156 -6.74 3.36 15.71
N ALA A 157 -7.92 3.44 16.34
CA ALA A 157 -8.53 2.30 17.03
C ALA A 157 -8.86 1.17 16.05
N TYR A 158 -9.41 1.50 14.86
CA TYR A 158 -9.69 0.53 13.81
C TYR A 158 -8.41 -0.11 13.26
N LEU A 159 -7.37 0.68 12.99
CA LEU A 159 -6.06 0.14 12.60
C LEU A 159 -5.55 -0.89 13.61
N ASN A 160 -5.60 -0.57 14.91
CA ASN A 160 -5.13 -1.46 15.97
C ASN A 160 -6.05 -2.69 16.16
N ALA A 161 -7.35 -2.55 15.95
CA ALA A 161 -8.27 -3.67 15.97
C ALA A 161 -7.98 -4.66 14.84
N ILE A 162 -7.76 -4.17 13.61
CA ILE A 162 -7.37 -4.97 12.45
C ILE A 162 -6.03 -5.66 12.68
N LEU A 163 -5.03 -4.95 13.22
CA LEU A 163 -3.72 -5.51 13.51
C LEU A 163 -3.77 -6.68 14.51
N ARG A 164 -4.73 -6.65 15.44
CA ARG A 164 -4.95 -7.74 16.42
C ARG A 164 -5.83 -8.85 15.91
N SER A 165 -6.63 -8.60 14.87
CA SER A 165 -7.51 -9.61 14.29
C SER A 165 -6.72 -10.62 13.46
N VAL A 166 -7.17 -11.87 13.49
CA VAL A 166 -6.60 -12.98 12.73
C VAL A 166 -7.42 -13.24 11.48
N ASN A 167 -8.75 -13.04 11.55
CA ASN A 167 -9.70 -13.26 10.47
C ASN A 167 -10.48 -11.97 10.18
N PHE A 168 -11.22 -11.97 9.07
CA PHE A 168 -12.08 -10.87 8.66
C PHE A 168 -13.56 -11.28 8.62
N PRO A 169 -14.51 -10.36 8.94
CA PRO A 169 -14.28 -8.98 9.37
C PRO A 169 -13.58 -8.87 10.72
N PRO A 170 -12.79 -7.81 10.97
CA PRO A 170 -12.08 -7.65 12.24
C PRO A 170 -13.04 -7.36 13.39
N HIS A 171 -12.58 -7.57 14.63
CA HIS A 171 -13.36 -7.22 15.82
C HIS A 171 -13.57 -5.71 15.94
N ASP A 172 -14.80 -5.32 16.32
CA ASP A 172 -15.13 -3.92 16.56
C ASP A 172 -14.50 -3.44 17.88
N PRO A 173 -13.68 -2.37 17.89
CA PRO A 173 -13.06 -1.87 19.11
C PRO A 173 -14.02 -1.12 20.02
N TRP A 174 -15.20 -0.72 19.51
CA TRP A 174 -16.21 0.05 20.27
C TRP A 174 -17.38 -0.82 20.73
N PHE A 175 -17.65 -1.92 20.02
CA PHE A 175 -18.80 -2.79 20.30
C PHE A 175 -18.31 -4.22 20.57
N SER A 176 -18.02 -4.50 21.83
CA SER A 176 -17.46 -5.77 22.28
C SER A 176 -18.31 -6.97 21.86
N GLY A 177 -17.65 -8.02 21.35
CA GLY A 177 -18.31 -9.27 20.93
C GLY A 177 -18.84 -9.26 19.49
N TYR A 178 -18.73 -8.13 18.79
CA TYR A 178 -19.18 -8.00 17.40
C TYR A 178 -18.01 -7.72 16.45
N THR A 179 -18.26 -7.96 15.17
CA THR A 179 -17.32 -7.62 14.09
C THR A 179 -17.59 -6.21 13.58
N MET A 180 -16.54 -5.57 13.08
CA MET A 180 -16.58 -4.22 12.55
C MET A 180 -17.48 -4.14 11.31
N ASN A 181 -18.52 -3.33 11.38
CA ASN A 181 -19.43 -3.02 10.29
C ASN A 181 -19.25 -1.56 9.86
N TYR A 182 -18.07 -1.24 9.32
CA TYR A 182 -17.69 0.10 8.89
C TYR A 182 -16.69 0.03 7.72
N TYR A 183 -16.33 1.18 7.16
CA TYR A 183 -15.36 1.29 6.06
C TYR A 183 -13.92 1.05 6.55
N TYR A 184 -13.55 -0.19 6.78
CA TYR A 184 -12.23 -0.52 7.34
C TYR A 184 -11.16 -0.89 6.29
N PHE A 185 -11.52 -1.00 5.00
CA PHE A 185 -10.61 -1.50 3.98
C PHE A 185 -9.37 -0.59 3.79
N GLY A 186 -9.51 0.72 3.94
CA GLY A 186 -8.39 1.66 3.93
C GLY A 186 -7.41 1.41 5.08
N GLN A 187 -7.92 1.31 6.31
CA GLN A 187 -7.14 1.00 7.51
C GLN A 187 -6.54 -0.41 7.42
N TYR A 188 -7.24 -1.35 6.77
CA TYR A 188 -6.72 -2.69 6.50
C TYR A 188 -5.48 -2.66 5.60
N LEU A 189 -5.47 -1.87 4.51
CA LEU A 189 -4.30 -1.73 3.66
C LEU A 189 -3.10 -1.15 4.44
N VAL A 190 -3.34 -0.23 5.36
CA VAL A 190 -2.30 0.27 6.27
C VAL A 190 -1.83 -0.83 7.22
N ALA A 191 -2.75 -1.59 7.82
CA ALA A 191 -2.42 -2.71 8.70
C ALA A 191 -1.58 -3.78 7.99
N LEU A 192 -1.87 -4.04 6.73
CA LEU A 192 -1.11 -4.96 5.88
C LEU A 192 0.36 -4.54 5.74
N ILE A 193 0.61 -3.28 5.36
CA ILE A 193 1.97 -2.75 5.26
C ILE A 193 2.64 -2.72 6.64
N THR A 194 1.89 -2.38 7.69
CA THR A 194 2.37 -2.35 9.08
C THR A 194 2.86 -3.73 9.52
N LYS A 195 2.08 -4.79 9.28
CA LYS A 195 2.49 -6.17 9.59
C LYS A 195 3.72 -6.60 8.79
N LEU A 196 3.75 -6.32 7.49
CA LEU A 196 4.89 -6.66 6.63
C LEU A 196 6.17 -5.92 7.01
N SER A 197 6.06 -4.67 7.48
CA SER A 197 7.22 -3.86 7.86
C SER A 197 7.67 -4.07 9.30
N GLY A 198 6.81 -4.59 10.18
CA GLY A 198 7.06 -4.67 11.61
C GLY A 198 7.15 -3.30 12.31
N ILE A 199 6.71 -2.22 11.65
CA ILE A 199 6.74 -0.86 12.21
C ILE A 199 5.60 -0.69 13.22
N PRO A 200 5.82 -0.04 14.38
CA PRO A 200 4.75 0.25 15.34
C PRO A 200 3.59 1.04 14.72
N SER A 201 2.36 0.73 15.13
CA SER A 201 1.14 1.31 14.53
C SER A 201 1.06 2.83 14.60
N ASN A 202 1.59 3.45 15.65
CA ASN A 202 1.64 4.90 15.80
C ASN A 202 2.56 5.58 14.77
N ILE A 203 3.63 4.91 14.34
CA ILE A 203 4.53 5.38 13.31
C ILE A 203 3.95 5.07 11.92
N SER A 204 3.48 3.84 11.71
CA SER A 204 2.91 3.44 10.42
C SER A 204 1.64 4.23 10.06
N TYR A 205 0.81 4.62 11.03
CA TYR A 205 -0.30 5.55 10.80
C TYR A 205 0.21 6.89 10.23
N ASN A 206 1.28 7.43 10.81
CA ASN A 206 1.90 8.67 10.34
C ASN A 206 2.62 8.52 8.99
N LEU A 207 3.10 7.35 8.62
CA LEU A 207 3.69 7.05 7.31
C LEU A 207 2.61 6.79 6.24
N ALA A 208 1.45 6.28 6.62
CA ALA A 208 0.36 5.99 5.70
C ALA A 208 -0.19 7.25 5.03
N ILE A 209 -0.38 8.34 5.77
CA ILE A 209 -0.92 9.60 5.25
C ILE A 209 -0.07 10.15 4.10
N PRO A 210 1.27 10.35 4.25
CA PRO A 210 2.15 10.73 3.14
C PRO A 210 2.09 9.76 1.96
N THR A 211 1.98 8.45 2.25
CA THR A 211 1.94 7.41 1.22
C THR A 211 0.70 7.53 0.33
N PHE A 212 -0.48 7.62 0.93
CA PHE A 212 -1.73 7.76 0.16
C PHE A 212 -1.81 9.10 -0.57
N PHE A 213 -1.26 10.17 0.01
CA PHE A 213 -1.12 11.44 -0.69
C PHE A 213 -0.20 11.32 -1.91
N ALA A 214 0.94 10.63 -1.78
CA ALA A 214 1.85 10.40 -2.89
C ALA A 214 1.23 9.50 -3.98
N PHE A 215 0.49 8.45 -3.61
CA PHE A 215 -0.29 7.64 -4.56
C PHE A 215 -1.30 8.50 -5.34
N SER A 216 -2.05 9.34 -4.65
CA SER A 216 -3.03 10.23 -5.28
C SER A 216 -2.35 11.22 -6.24
N SER A 217 -1.24 11.82 -5.82
CA SER A 217 -0.48 12.77 -6.62
C SER A 217 0.07 12.14 -7.92
N THR A 218 0.66 10.95 -7.82
CA THR A 218 1.17 10.23 -9.01
C THR A 218 0.06 9.75 -9.92
N ALA A 219 -1.06 9.28 -9.36
CA ALA A 219 -2.22 8.84 -10.13
C ALA A 219 -2.86 10.00 -10.90
N ILE A 220 -3.05 11.16 -10.25
CA ILE A 220 -3.61 12.38 -10.88
C ILE A 220 -2.67 12.86 -11.99
N PHE A 221 -1.37 12.92 -11.73
CA PHE A 221 -0.39 13.33 -12.74
C PHE A 221 -0.39 12.39 -13.94
N SER A 222 -0.32 11.07 -13.71
CA SER A 222 -0.36 10.04 -14.75
C SER A 222 -1.65 10.13 -15.56
N PHE A 223 -2.81 10.20 -14.89
CA PHE A 223 -4.10 10.34 -15.57
C PHE A 223 -4.16 11.60 -16.44
N SER A 224 -3.81 12.76 -15.88
CA SER A 224 -3.87 14.04 -16.60
C SER A 224 -2.91 14.09 -17.80
N SER A 225 -1.69 13.58 -17.63
CA SER A 225 -0.68 13.50 -18.69
C SER A 225 -1.13 12.58 -19.84
N ASN A 226 -1.63 11.39 -19.49
CA ASN A 226 -2.12 10.43 -20.48
C ASN A 226 -3.39 10.92 -21.19
N PHE A 227 -4.32 11.51 -20.46
CA PHE A 227 -5.54 12.10 -21.03
C PHE A 227 -5.20 13.21 -22.02
N SER A 228 -4.31 14.12 -21.64
CA SER A 228 -3.84 15.21 -22.50
C SER A 228 -3.21 14.69 -23.78
N TYR A 229 -2.37 13.65 -23.70
CA TYR A 229 -1.78 13.00 -24.86
C TYR A 229 -2.83 12.37 -25.79
N LEU A 230 -3.75 11.58 -25.22
CA LEU A 230 -4.81 10.93 -26.01
C LEU A 230 -5.74 11.95 -26.67
N TYR A 231 -6.06 13.04 -25.97
CA TYR A 231 -6.85 14.13 -26.52
C TYR A 231 -6.16 14.81 -27.71
N LYS A 232 -4.87 15.17 -27.56
CA LYS A 232 -4.09 15.75 -28.66
C LYS A 232 -4.03 14.80 -29.86
N LYS A 233 -3.73 13.52 -29.63
CA LYS A 233 -3.69 12.49 -30.67
C LYS A 233 -5.02 12.35 -31.39
N SER A 234 -6.15 12.40 -30.69
CA SER A 234 -7.50 12.31 -31.30
C SER A 234 -7.85 13.53 -32.18
N LYS A 235 -7.23 14.67 -31.90
CA LYS A 235 -7.40 15.92 -32.67
C LYS A 235 -6.36 16.11 -33.76
N GLY A 236 -5.41 15.15 -33.98
CA GLY A 236 -4.32 15.31 -34.93
C GLY A 236 -3.32 16.40 -34.54
N LEU A 237 -3.30 16.82 -33.26
CA LEU A 237 -2.38 17.82 -32.73
C LEU A 237 -1.12 17.12 -32.21
N ASN A 238 0.05 17.49 -32.71
CA ASN A 238 1.36 17.00 -32.25
C ASN A 238 1.81 17.71 -30.95
#